data_dd519ab42618d0ff94afae85367ce86c
#
_entry.id   dd519ab42618d0ff94afae85367ce86c
#
_cell.length_a   1.000
_cell.length_b   1.000
_cell.length_c   1.000
_cell.angle_alpha   90.00
_cell.angle_beta   90.00
_cell.angle_gamma   90.00
#
_symmetry.space_group_name_H-M   'P 1'
#
loop_
_entity.id
_entity.type
_entity.pdbx_description
1 polymer ?
#
loop_
_entity_poly.entity_id
_entity_poly.type
_entity_poly.pdbx_seq_one_letter_code
_entity_poly.pdbx_strand_id
1 'polypeptide(L)'
;MRRNVVPFAAVALAGAGAVMGVMSAPVAAQQSDLGPRIDHIFATFTPATPGCAVGVAKGDRTLYTHGYGSANLEYRVPLTDSTVLESGSVAKQFTASAMVLLQQDGKLSLDDDIRKYLPEVPDFGQKITIRNLLTHTSGLRDQWGLLGIEGRGPGTQVHSTATTLDLVAHQKMLNFPPGSEYLYSNTGYSLAAIIIERVSGKSLQDFLEERFFRPLGMTHTQLRDDFTRVVPNRATAYAERNGEFHQDMPFTNMIGNGGVLSTMSDLLKWNANLDHPSVGGPRYVEAMQTRMRLTSGRTITYALGLEVQDYDGVREVSHSGSTAGYRTFLARYPEQKVSLAVWCNHAGANPTSLAHKVADLVLVKQPTTAAQASAVHADVPASAIARWAGKYRDAHTDQTMDFVASAGGLTTRAGTRTVAWTPLGGDAFKSELGTIVLGGAAGQRVGVLARQSGDTSRFEEVRMPATVPVGDYTGVYASDELDTRFTIAARDGKLFLERRPADSFELRPVYADDFQAGGGLGTLRFARDAQGKVNGFSFFAGRVLNVRYKRVAPAAAR
;
A
#
# COMPACT_ATOMS: atom_id res chain seq x y z
N MET A 1 -18.79 81.16 47.01
CA MET A 1 -20.07 80.59 46.55
C MET A 1 -20.02 79.08 46.80
N ARG A 2 -20.84 78.66 47.77
CA ARG A 2 -20.91 77.24 48.18
C ARG A 2 -21.86 76.48 47.25
N ARG A 3 -21.44 75.32 46.79
CA ARG A 3 -22.41 74.33 46.19
C ARG A 3 -22.23 72.99 46.88
N ASN A 4 -23.37 72.53 47.37
CA ASN A 4 -23.58 71.32 48.13
C ASN A 4 -23.39 70.06 47.24
N VAL A 5 -22.77 69.03 47.83
CA VAL A 5 -22.69 67.71 47.27
C VAL A 5 -23.52 66.80 48.16
N VAL A 6 -24.49 66.11 47.57
CA VAL A 6 -25.31 65.05 48.20
C VAL A 6 -24.69 63.71 47.94
N PRO A 7 -24.55 62.78 48.90
CA PRO A 7 -24.03 61.45 48.68
C PRO A 7 -25.11 60.48 48.27
N PHE A 8 -24.88 59.72 47.19
CA PHE A 8 -25.69 58.55 46.82
C PHE A 8 -25.14 57.31 47.53
N ALA A 9 -26.01 56.60 48.24
CA ALA A 9 -25.74 55.30 48.83
C ALA A 9 -25.81 54.21 47.77
N ALA A 10 -24.76 53.41 47.61
CA ALA A 10 -24.74 52.23 46.76
C ALA A 10 -25.13 51.00 47.59
N VAL A 11 -26.19 50.32 47.18
CA VAL A 11 -26.58 49.00 47.71
C VAL A 11 -25.78 47.94 46.99
N ALA A 12 -24.96 47.17 47.68
CA ALA A 12 -24.25 46.02 47.15
C ALA A 12 -25.12 44.78 47.27
N LEU A 13 -25.55 44.19 46.12
CA LEU A 13 -26.10 42.86 46.07
C LEU A 13 -24.94 41.84 45.93
N ALA A 14 -24.75 41.02 46.95
CA ALA A 14 -23.86 39.88 46.90
C ALA A 14 -24.57 38.71 46.21
N GLY A 15 -24.18 38.46 44.93
CA GLY A 15 -24.56 37.26 44.18
C GLY A 15 -23.51 36.18 44.38
N ALA A 16 -23.79 35.13 45.16
CA ALA A 16 -22.94 33.94 45.25
C ALA A 16 -23.08 33.09 43.98
N GLY A 17 -22.18 33.27 42.99
CA GLY A 17 -22.03 32.38 41.85
C GLY A 17 -21.19 31.17 42.23
N ALA A 18 -21.81 30.00 42.34
CA ALA A 18 -21.08 28.73 42.46
C ALA A 18 -20.39 28.43 41.12
N VAL A 19 -19.08 28.66 41.05
CA VAL A 19 -18.23 28.16 39.94
C VAL A 19 -18.05 26.67 40.18
N MET A 20 -18.79 25.83 39.45
CA MET A 20 -18.45 24.40 39.30
C MET A 20 -17.13 24.31 38.55
N GLY A 21 -16.04 24.14 39.29
CA GLY A 21 -14.75 23.76 38.72
C GLY A 21 -14.86 22.35 38.15
N VAL A 22 -14.80 22.25 36.83
CA VAL A 22 -14.56 20.97 36.16
C VAL A 22 -13.15 20.54 36.59
N MET A 23 -13.06 19.68 37.60
CA MET A 23 -11.79 19.04 37.97
C MET A 23 -11.36 18.14 36.83
N SER A 24 -10.42 18.60 36.01
CA SER A 24 -9.66 17.76 35.09
C SER A 24 -8.99 16.68 35.93
N ALA A 25 -9.31 15.42 35.70
CA ALA A 25 -8.62 14.31 36.36
C ALA A 25 -7.10 14.46 36.16
N PRO A 26 -6.28 14.21 37.17
CA PRO A 26 -4.84 14.39 37.06
C PRO A 26 -4.29 13.46 35.95
N VAL A 27 -3.41 13.97 35.11
CA VAL A 27 -2.75 13.27 33.99
C VAL A 27 -2.16 11.92 34.40
N ALA A 28 -1.77 11.76 35.65
CA ALA A 28 -1.27 10.50 36.22
C ALA A 28 -2.33 9.38 36.31
N ALA A 29 -3.60 9.71 36.53
CA ALA A 29 -4.67 8.70 36.62
C ALA A 29 -5.04 8.18 35.20
N GLN A 30 -4.94 9.02 34.19
CA GLN A 30 -5.16 8.65 32.80
C GLN A 30 -4.05 7.74 32.24
N GLN A 31 -2.83 7.80 32.81
CA GLN A 31 -1.69 6.97 32.44
C GLN A 31 -1.73 5.56 33.05
N SER A 32 -2.27 5.40 34.26
CA SER A 32 -2.38 4.09 34.91
C SER A 32 -3.36 3.14 34.21
N ASP A 33 -4.26 3.66 33.40
CA ASP A 33 -5.30 2.89 32.68
C ASP A 33 -4.94 2.56 31.22
N LEU A 34 -3.88 3.17 30.66
CA LEU A 34 -3.53 2.99 29.23
C LEU A 34 -3.04 1.57 28.93
N GLY A 35 -2.15 1.02 29.76
CA GLY A 35 -1.59 -0.33 29.60
C GLY A 35 -2.68 -1.40 29.51
N PRO A 36 -3.54 -1.58 30.54
CA PRO A 36 -4.62 -2.57 30.51
C PRO A 36 -5.58 -2.44 29.31
N ARG A 37 -5.82 -1.22 28.83
CA ARG A 37 -6.66 -0.98 27.64
C ARG A 37 -5.98 -1.43 26.35
N ILE A 38 -4.66 -1.21 26.23
CA ILE A 38 -3.87 -1.72 25.12
C ILE A 38 -3.79 -3.24 25.21
N ASP A 39 -3.53 -3.82 26.39
CA ASP A 39 -3.48 -5.28 26.60
C ASP A 39 -4.77 -5.95 26.11
N HIS A 40 -5.92 -5.33 26.35
CA HIS A 40 -7.21 -5.84 25.87
C HIS A 40 -7.30 -5.88 24.32
N ILE A 41 -6.72 -4.89 23.62
CA ILE A 41 -6.69 -4.85 22.14
C ILE A 41 -5.90 -6.03 21.57
N PHE A 42 -4.82 -6.45 22.25
CA PHE A 42 -3.92 -7.50 21.81
C PHE A 42 -4.17 -8.86 22.49
N ALA A 43 -5.23 -9.02 23.28
CA ALA A 43 -5.52 -10.22 24.08
C ALA A 43 -5.67 -11.52 23.28
N THR A 44 -5.90 -11.44 21.97
CA THR A 44 -5.96 -12.61 21.07
C THR A 44 -4.60 -13.24 20.78
N PHE A 45 -3.50 -12.51 21.00
CA PHE A 45 -2.14 -13.02 20.83
C PHE A 45 -1.64 -13.65 22.12
N THR A 46 -1.57 -14.98 22.13
CA THR A 46 -1.21 -15.79 23.29
C THR A 46 0.18 -16.41 23.09
N PRO A 47 0.81 -16.98 24.13
CA PRO A 47 2.08 -17.72 23.98
C PRO A 47 2.02 -18.88 22.96
N ALA A 48 0.82 -19.33 22.59
CA ALA A 48 0.62 -20.40 21.60
C ALA A 48 0.43 -19.88 20.17
N THR A 49 0.42 -18.56 19.96
CA THR A 49 0.25 -17.93 18.63
C THR A 49 1.44 -17.03 18.32
N PRO A 50 1.75 -16.77 17.03
CA PRO A 50 2.56 -15.62 16.68
C PRO A 50 1.89 -14.35 17.20
N GLY A 51 2.59 -13.22 17.22
CA GLY A 51 2.05 -12.04 17.86
C GLY A 51 2.47 -10.71 17.27
N CYS A 52 2.37 -9.66 18.08
CA CYS A 52 2.71 -8.30 17.72
C CYS A 52 3.47 -7.60 18.84
N ALA A 53 4.39 -6.70 18.47
CA ALA A 53 4.93 -5.68 19.37
C ALA A 53 4.24 -4.34 19.09
N VAL A 54 3.99 -3.57 20.15
CA VAL A 54 3.40 -2.23 20.09
C VAL A 54 4.29 -1.23 20.80
N GLY A 55 4.43 -0.05 20.20
CA GLY A 55 5.08 1.12 20.79
C GLY A 55 4.22 2.36 20.66
N VAL A 56 4.09 3.12 21.74
CA VAL A 56 3.33 4.38 21.81
C VAL A 56 4.21 5.44 22.44
N ALA A 57 4.33 6.60 21.80
CA ALA A 57 5.01 7.75 22.39
C ALA A 57 4.18 9.04 22.23
N LYS A 58 4.43 10.02 23.08
CA LYS A 58 3.90 11.38 22.97
C LYS A 58 5.02 12.40 23.21
N GLY A 59 5.36 13.16 22.17
CA GLY A 59 6.60 13.92 22.13
C GLY A 59 7.80 13.00 22.31
N ASP A 60 8.75 13.38 23.15
CA ASP A 60 9.97 12.61 23.42
C ASP A 60 9.78 11.50 24.44
N ARG A 61 8.55 11.31 24.97
CA ARG A 61 8.26 10.35 26.02
C ARG A 61 7.57 9.11 25.49
N THR A 62 8.19 7.96 25.64
CA THR A 62 7.53 6.66 25.49
C THR A 62 6.45 6.50 26.56
N LEU A 63 5.20 6.25 26.11
CA LEU A 63 4.06 6.02 26.99
C LEU A 63 3.88 4.53 27.30
N TYR A 64 4.14 3.69 26.28
CA TYR A 64 3.94 2.24 26.39
C TYR A 64 4.76 1.51 25.34
N THR A 65 5.38 0.39 25.73
CA THR A 65 5.93 -0.62 24.81
C THR A 65 5.66 -2.01 25.37
N HIS A 66 5.22 -2.92 24.53
CA HIS A 66 4.99 -4.31 24.93
C HIS A 66 4.98 -5.25 23.73
N GLY A 67 5.26 -6.53 23.98
CA GLY A 67 5.14 -7.61 23.01
C GLY A 67 4.11 -8.65 23.45
N TYR A 68 3.30 -9.13 22.53
CA TYR A 68 2.23 -10.12 22.75
C TYR A 68 2.46 -11.31 21.84
N GLY A 69 2.17 -12.51 22.34
CA GLY A 69 2.35 -13.75 21.61
C GLY A 69 3.77 -14.28 21.63
N SER A 70 4.13 -15.09 20.64
CA SER A 70 5.42 -15.76 20.54
C SER A 70 6.27 -15.22 19.38
N ALA A 71 7.54 -14.93 19.65
CA ALA A 71 8.55 -14.61 18.66
C ALA A 71 9.02 -15.87 17.91
N ASN A 72 9.00 -17.03 18.59
CA ASN A 72 9.31 -18.31 17.97
C ASN A 72 8.46 -19.41 18.64
N LEU A 73 7.57 -20.04 17.86
CA LEU A 73 6.65 -21.06 18.36
C LEU A 73 7.36 -22.38 18.68
N GLU A 74 8.41 -22.74 17.94
CA GLU A 74 9.13 -24.00 18.12
C GLU A 74 9.88 -24.02 19.44
N TYR A 75 10.53 -22.90 19.78
CA TYR A 75 11.31 -22.74 21.01
C TYR A 75 10.53 -22.03 22.13
N ARG A 76 9.24 -21.69 21.90
CA ARG A 76 8.37 -20.97 22.85
C ARG A 76 8.99 -19.68 23.37
N VAL A 77 9.67 -18.93 22.48
CA VAL A 77 10.27 -17.65 22.82
C VAL A 77 9.20 -16.58 22.83
N PRO A 78 8.95 -15.86 23.93
CA PRO A 78 7.95 -14.79 23.96
C PRO A 78 8.36 -13.64 23.05
N LEU A 79 7.40 -13.01 22.42
CA LEU A 79 7.61 -11.75 21.70
C LEU A 79 7.63 -10.61 22.73
N THR A 80 8.65 -9.75 22.62
CA THR A 80 8.85 -8.60 23.51
C THR A 80 8.96 -7.32 22.68
N ASP A 81 8.97 -6.16 23.33
CA ASP A 81 9.20 -4.85 22.70
C ASP A 81 10.63 -4.68 22.13
N SER A 82 11.59 -5.48 22.62
CA SER A 82 12.96 -5.55 22.12
C SER A 82 13.17 -6.61 21.04
N THR A 83 12.14 -7.39 20.70
CA THR A 83 12.19 -8.35 19.61
C THR A 83 12.36 -7.63 18.28
N VAL A 84 13.32 -8.10 17.47
CA VAL A 84 13.59 -7.56 16.14
C VAL A 84 12.59 -8.14 15.15
N LEU A 85 11.88 -7.25 14.44
CA LEU A 85 10.91 -7.61 13.39
C LEU A 85 11.28 -6.94 12.06
N GLU A 86 10.76 -7.46 10.95
CA GLU A 86 11.04 -6.90 9.63
C GLU A 86 9.92 -5.97 9.15
N SER A 87 10.33 -4.83 8.62
CA SER A 87 9.49 -3.68 8.31
C SER A 87 8.55 -3.84 7.12
N GLY A 88 8.84 -4.80 6.21
CA GLY A 88 8.20 -4.74 4.90
C GLY A 88 8.34 -3.34 4.28
N SER A 89 7.25 -2.81 3.74
CA SER A 89 7.26 -1.53 3.03
C SER A 89 7.46 -0.28 3.90
N VAL A 90 7.41 -0.39 5.24
CA VAL A 90 7.81 0.73 6.12
C VAL A 90 9.28 1.13 5.85
N ALA A 91 10.12 0.22 5.32
CA ALA A 91 11.48 0.52 4.87
C ALA A 91 11.58 1.65 3.84
N LYS A 92 10.54 1.90 3.07
CA LYS A 92 10.53 2.90 2.00
C LYS A 92 10.84 4.31 2.49
N GLN A 93 10.39 4.66 3.68
CA GLN A 93 10.68 5.97 4.27
C GLN A 93 12.18 6.15 4.56
N PHE A 94 12.92 5.10 4.90
CA PHE A 94 14.39 5.18 5.09
C PHE A 94 15.11 5.38 3.75
N THR A 95 14.71 4.65 2.71
CA THR A 95 15.26 4.81 1.35
C THR A 95 14.97 6.21 0.78
N ALA A 96 13.73 6.70 0.94
CA ALA A 96 13.37 8.05 0.52
C ALA A 96 14.15 9.12 1.31
N SER A 97 14.36 8.90 2.60
CA SER A 97 15.16 9.77 3.47
C SER A 97 16.61 9.88 2.99
N ALA A 98 17.23 8.75 2.60
CA ALA A 98 18.57 8.75 2.03
C ALA A 98 18.63 9.60 0.75
N MET A 99 17.63 9.50 -0.12
CA MET A 99 17.55 10.33 -1.33
C MET A 99 17.42 11.81 -1.02
N VAL A 100 16.59 12.19 -0.03
CA VAL A 100 16.42 13.57 0.38
C VAL A 100 17.73 14.14 0.95
N LEU A 101 18.48 13.36 1.76
CA LEU A 101 19.80 13.81 2.24
C LEU A 101 20.81 13.97 1.10
N LEU A 102 20.85 13.05 0.13
CA LEU A 102 21.73 13.20 -1.04
C LEU A 102 21.37 14.45 -1.86
N GLN A 103 20.09 14.81 -1.96
CA GLN A 103 19.69 16.08 -2.57
C GLN A 103 20.16 17.28 -1.74
N GLN A 104 20.02 17.23 -0.41
CA GLN A 104 20.52 18.31 0.47
C GLN A 104 22.06 18.46 0.39
N ASP A 105 22.77 17.35 0.23
CA ASP A 105 24.22 17.31 0.03
C ASP A 105 24.65 17.79 -1.38
N GLY A 106 23.68 18.15 -2.26
CA GLY A 106 23.93 18.60 -3.64
C GLY A 106 24.45 17.52 -4.57
N LYS A 107 24.28 16.24 -4.21
CA LYS A 107 24.77 15.09 -4.99
C LYS A 107 23.84 14.68 -6.13
N LEU A 108 22.54 14.97 -6.00
CA LEU A 108 21.52 14.71 -6.99
C LEU A 108 20.34 15.69 -6.82
N SER A 109 19.41 15.69 -7.77
CA SER A 109 18.09 16.30 -7.62
C SER A 109 17.02 15.21 -7.72
N LEU A 110 15.98 15.27 -6.88
CA LEU A 110 14.83 14.37 -7.02
C LEU A 110 14.13 14.52 -8.37
N ASP A 111 14.37 15.61 -9.10
CA ASP A 111 13.83 15.87 -10.42
C ASP A 111 14.79 15.49 -11.56
N ASP A 112 15.96 14.89 -11.24
CA ASP A 112 16.85 14.31 -12.25
C ASP A 112 16.20 13.10 -12.94
N ASP A 113 16.54 12.91 -14.24
CA ASP A 113 16.23 11.69 -14.97
C ASP A 113 17.00 10.52 -14.36
N ILE A 114 16.30 9.43 -14.05
CA ILE A 114 16.91 8.23 -13.45
C ILE A 114 18.00 7.62 -14.33
N ARG A 115 17.92 7.78 -15.68
CA ARG A 115 18.92 7.28 -16.62
C ARG A 115 20.29 7.93 -16.47
N LYS A 116 20.36 9.10 -15.84
CA LYS A 116 21.64 9.71 -15.43
C LYS A 116 22.44 8.80 -14.51
N TYR A 117 21.75 8.01 -13.69
CA TYR A 117 22.32 7.13 -12.68
C TYR A 117 22.18 5.65 -13.01
N LEU A 118 21.19 5.32 -13.85
CA LEU A 118 20.82 3.96 -14.28
C LEU A 118 20.74 3.92 -15.82
N PRO A 119 21.87 3.95 -16.54
CA PRO A 119 21.90 3.96 -18.00
C PRO A 119 21.34 2.66 -18.62
N GLU A 120 21.17 1.59 -17.82
CA GLU A 120 20.55 0.33 -18.23
C GLU A 120 19.02 0.47 -18.45
N VAL A 121 18.38 1.49 -17.86
CA VAL A 121 16.95 1.72 -18.03
C VAL A 121 16.68 2.21 -19.45
N PRO A 122 15.79 1.55 -20.21
CA PRO A 122 15.46 1.95 -21.58
C PRO A 122 14.92 3.37 -21.67
N ASP A 123 15.10 3.97 -22.85
CA ASP A 123 14.39 5.21 -23.16
C ASP A 123 12.96 4.88 -23.59
N PHE A 124 12.00 5.20 -22.70
CA PHE A 124 10.58 5.06 -22.97
C PHE A 124 9.99 6.28 -23.71
N GLY A 125 10.83 7.18 -24.22
CA GLY A 125 10.42 8.44 -24.87
C GLY A 125 9.91 9.51 -23.91
N GLN A 126 10.06 9.29 -22.60
CA GLN A 126 9.61 10.19 -21.53
C GLN A 126 10.60 10.17 -20.36
N LYS A 127 10.77 11.33 -19.73
CA LYS A 127 11.61 11.46 -18.54
C LYS A 127 10.94 10.80 -17.33
N ILE A 128 11.65 9.88 -16.69
CA ILE A 128 11.29 9.32 -15.39
C ILE A 128 12.21 9.97 -14.34
N THR A 129 11.64 10.66 -13.36
CA THR A 129 12.43 11.30 -12.31
C THR A 129 12.59 10.39 -11.09
N ILE A 130 13.62 10.67 -10.24
CA ILE A 130 13.75 10.03 -8.94
C ILE A 130 12.47 10.25 -8.10
N ARG A 131 11.89 11.45 -8.15
CA ARG A 131 10.61 11.75 -7.49
C ARG A 131 9.50 10.79 -7.96
N ASN A 132 9.42 10.51 -9.25
CA ASN A 132 8.43 9.55 -9.77
C ASN A 132 8.63 8.14 -9.20
N LEU A 133 9.89 7.70 -9.00
CA LEU A 133 10.17 6.41 -8.33
C LEU A 133 9.63 6.40 -6.90
N LEU A 134 9.95 7.45 -6.12
CA LEU A 134 9.63 7.53 -4.70
C LEU A 134 8.15 7.77 -4.41
N THR A 135 7.39 8.29 -5.38
CA THR A 135 5.96 8.58 -5.23
C THR A 135 5.06 7.59 -5.98
N HIS A 136 5.61 6.50 -6.52
CA HIS A 136 4.88 5.48 -7.27
C HIS A 136 4.15 6.03 -8.51
N THR A 137 4.74 7.04 -9.15
CA THR A 137 4.19 7.70 -10.35
C THR A 137 5.08 7.55 -11.58
N SER A 138 6.03 6.60 -11.54
CA SER A 138 6.98 6.38 -12.64
C SER A 138 6.39 5.64 -13.85
N GLY A 139 5.29 4.92 -13.67
CA GLY A 139 4.76 4.00 -14.67
C GLY A 139 5.56 2.69 -14.82
N LEU A 140 6.67 2.52 -14.11
CA LEU A 140 7.42 1.26 -14.11
C LEU A 140 6.60 0.13 -13.49
N ARG A 141 6.60 -1.02 -14.15
CA ARG A 141 5.91 -2.23 -13.67
C ARG A 141 6.54 -2.76 -12.39
N ASP A 142 5.70 -3.33 -11.51
CA ASP A 142 6.18 -3.90 -10.23
C ASP A 142 6.97 -5.19 -10.47
N GLN A 143 8.18 -5.25 -9.93
CA GLN A 143 9.11 -6.38 -10.04
C GLN A 143 8.52 -7.71 -9.58
N TRP A 144 7.73 -7.71 -8.48
CA TRP A 144 7.13 -8.94 -7.96
C TRP A 144 6.02 -9.47 -8.88
N GLY A 145 5.29 -8.56 -9.53
CA GLY A 145 4.31 -8.94 -10.55
C GLY A 145 4.99 -9.54 -11.79
N LEU A 146 6.09 -8.93 -12.27
CA LEU A 146 6.87 -9.46 -13.40
C LEU A 146 7.44 -10.84 -13.07
N LEU A 147 8.11 -10.99 -11.91
CA LEU A 147 8.64 -12.27 -11.43
C LEU A 147 7.53 -13.32 -11.23
N GLY A 148 6.36 -12.90 -10.76
CA GLY A 148 5.19 -13.79 -10.64
C GLY A 148 4.73 -14.36 -11.99
N ILE A 149 4.68 -13.52 -13.03
CA ILE A 149 4.38 -13.94 -14.40
C ILE A 149 5.44 -14.95 -14.90
N GLU A 150 6.72 -14.72 -14.60
CA GLU A 150 7.81 -15.63 -14.97
C GLU A 150 7.83 -16.95 -14.18
N GLY A 151 7.06 -17.10 -13.11
CA GLY A 151 7.14 -18.26 -12.20
C GLY A 151 8.27 -18.15 -11.18
N ARG A 152 8.87 -17.00 -11.07
CA ARG A 152 9.99 -16.67 -10.17
C ARG A 152 9.54 -15.78 -9.01
N GLY A 153 8.28 -15.85 -8.62
CA GLY A 153 7.69 -15.04 -7.54
C GLY A 153 8.35 -15.25 -6.18
N PRO A 154 7.92 -14.51 -5.14
CA PRO A 154 8.46 -14.64 -3.79
C PRO A 154 8.46 -16.08 -3.28
N GLY A 155 9.55 -16.50 -2.62
CA GLY A 155 9.69 -17.84 -2.06
C GLY A 155 10.18 -18.93 -3.02
N THR A 156 10.29 -18.65 -4.32
CA THR A 156 10.76 -19.65 -5.30
C THR A 156 12.29 -19.67 -5.46
N GLN A 157 12.88 -18.50 -5.43
CA GLN A 157 14.34 -18.31 -5.50
C GLN A 157 14.76 -16.99 -4.84
N VAL A 158 16.03 -16.86 -4.53
CA VAL A 158 16.59 -15.61 -3.99
C VAL A 158 16.80 -14.60 -5.10
N HIS A 159 16.23 -13.42 -4.92
CA HIS A 159 16.40 -12.27 -5.80
C HIS A 159 17.21 -11.19 -5.10
N SER A 160 18.01 -10.46 -5.85
CA SER A 160 18.73 -9.27 -5.41
C SER A 160 18.16 -8.01 -6.08
N THR A 161 18.60 -6.85 -5.64
CA THR A 161 18.23 -5.56 -6.25
C THR A 161 18.68 -5.48 -7.72
N ALA A 162 19.78 -6.16 -8.08
CA ALA A 162 20.22 -6.28 -9.48
C ALA A 162 19.19 -6.99 -10.37
N THR A 163 18.44 -7.97 -9.84
CA THR A 163 17.34 -8.61 -10.57
C THR A 163 16.26 -7.58 -10.99
N THR A 164 15.98 -6.58 -10.14
CA THR A 164 15.03 -5.52 -10.48
C THR A 164 15.54 -4.68 -11.65
N LEU A 165 16.82 -4.30 -11.64
CA LEU A 165 17.41 -3.52 -12.74
C LEU A 165 17.39 -4.30 -14.05
N ASP A 166 17.73 -5.58 -14.01
CA ASP A 166 17.67 -6.47 -15.17
C ASP A 166 16.24 -6.58 -15.74
N LEU A 167 15.23 -6.80 -14.90
CA LEU A 167 13.83 -6.82 -15.33
C LEU A 167 13.43 -5.51 -16.01
N VAL A 168 13.84 -4.36 -15.45
CA VAL A 168 13.51 -3.04 -16.02
C VAL A 168 14.22 -2.81 -17.35
N ALA A 169 15.47 -3.25 -17.47
CA ALA A 169 16.27 -3.12 -18.70
C ALA A 169 15.61 -3.80 -19.92
N HIS A 170 14.81 -4.85 -19.71
CA HIS A 170 14.11 -5.58 -20.75
C HIS A 170 12.71 -5.03 -21.08
N GLN A 171 12.14 -4.13 -20.24
CA GLN A 171 10.81 -3.60 -20.47
C GLN A 171 10.76 -2.74 -21.74
N LYS A 172 9.64 -2.83 -22.48
CA LYS A 172 9.41 -2.06 -23.72
C LYS A 172 8.39 -0.93 -23.53
N MET A 173 7.63 -1.00 -22.44
CA MET A 173 6.53 -0.08 -22.18
C MET A 173 6.40 0.19 -20.68
N LEU A 174 5.84 1.35 -20.36
CA LEU A 174 5.38 1.69 -19.01
C LEU A 174 3.92 1.29 -18.82
N ASN A 175 3.47 1.19 -17.57
CA ASN A 175 2.05 1.06 -17.24
C ASN A 175 1.26 2.31 -17.68
N PHE A 176 1.86 3.50 -17.51
CA PHE A 176 1.27 4.82 -17.84
C PHE A 176 2.39 5.87 -17.96
N PRO A 177 2.12 7.06 -18.53
CA PRO A 177 3.09 8.14 -18.60
C PRO A 177 3.55 8.62 -17.22
N PRO A 178 4.86 8.87 -17.01
CA PRO A 178 5.38 9.32 -15.72
C PRO A 178 4.66 10.56 -15.18
N GLY A 179 4.25 10.51 -13.92
CA GLY A 179 3.53 11.59 -13.25
C GLY A 179 2.02 11.66 -13.54
N SER A 180 1.49 10.88 -14.48
CA SER A 180 0.07 10.95 -14.84
C SER A 180 -0.85 10.21 -13.86
N GLU A 181 -0.35 9.12 -13.26
CA GLU A 181 -1.13 8.24 -12.41
C GLU A 181 -0.30 7.77 -11.21
N TYR A 182 -1.01 7.22 -10.22
CA TYR A 182 -0.43 6.52 -9.08
C TYR A 182 -0.68 5.03 -9.21
N LEU A 183 0.37 4.24 -9.20
CA LEU A 183 0.30 2.79 -9.05
C LEU A 183 1.50 2.31 -8.25
N TYR A 184 1.24 1.81 -7.06
CA TYR A 184 2.28 1.36 -6.13
C TYR A 184 3.24 0.37 -6.78
N SER A 185 4.53 0.66 -6.81
CA SER A 185 5.57 -0.18 -7.43
C SER A 185 6.80 -0.30 -6.52
N ASN A 186 7.17 -1.54 -6.18
CA ASN A 186 8.39 -1.82 -5.43
C ASN A 186 9.64 -1.53 -6.26
N THR A 187 9.56 -1.68 -7.58
CA THR A 187 10.63 -1.42 -8.55
C THR A 187 11.27 -0.06 -8.33
N GLY A 188 10.44 1.00 -8.13
CA GLY A 188 10.96 2.33 -7.91
C GLY A 188 11.91 2.44 -6.72
N TYR A 189 11.60 1.77 -5.62
CA TYR A 189 12.41 1.79 -4.40
C TYR A 189 13.65 0.89 -4.46
N SER A 190 13.58 -0.23 -5.18
CA SER A 190 14.75 -1.06 -5.45
C SER A 190 15.75 -0.32 -6.37
N LEU A 191 15.26 0.40 -7.40
CA LEU A 191 16.11 1.26 -8.24
C LEU A 191 16.66 2.45 -7.43
N ALA A 192 15.90 3.03 -6.53
CA ALA A 192 16.36 4.08 -5.64
C ALA A 192 17.55 3.61 -4.77
N ALA A 193 17.52 2.38 -4.26
CA ALA A 193 18.66 1.81 -3.53
C ALA A 193 19.92 1.78 -4.38
N ILE A 194 19.85 1.34 -5.65
CA ILE A 194 20.98 1.34 -6.57
C ILE A 194 21.50 2.76 -6.83
N ILE A 195 20.60 3.74 -7.02
CA ILE A 195 21.01 5.14 -7.20
C ILE A 195 21.76 5.65 -5.98
N ILE A 196 21.25 5.36 -4.75
CA ILE A 196 21.94 5.75 -3.50
C ILE A 196 23.35 5.18 -3.46
N GLU A 197 23.52 3.90 -3.77
CA GLU A 197 24.81 3.23 -3.76
C GLU A 197 25.78 3.84 -4.79
N ARG A 198 25.31 4.09 -6.02
CA ARG A 198 26.12 4.69 -7.09
C ARG A 198 26.53 6.13 -6.80
N VAL A 199 25.65 6.92 -6.20
CA VAL A 199 25.91 8.35 -5.92
C VAL A 199 26.73 8.56 -4.66
N SER A 200 26.50 7.74 -3.62
CA SER A 200 27.21 7.85 -2.35
C SER A 200 28.53 7.09 -2.31
N GLY A 201 28.69 6.06 -3.15
CA GLY A 201 29.81 5.13 -3.09
C GLY A 201 29.76 4.18 -1.89
N LYS A 202 28.63 4.10 -1.20
CA LYS A 202 28.40 3.27 0.00
C LYS A 202 27.22 2.33 -0.24
N SER A 203 27.22 1.17 0.42
CA SER A 203 26.01 0.34 0.48
C SER A 203 24.85 1.14 1.11
N LEU A 204 23.61 0.78 0.78
CA LEU A 204 22.43 1.41 1.42
C LEU A 204 22.46 1.19 2.94
N GLN A 205 22.90 0.01 3.41
CA GLN A 205 23.09 -0.28 4.84
C GLN A 205 24.06 0.73 5.49
N ASP A 206 25.26 0.89 4.93
CA ASP A 206 26.29 1.78 5.50
C ASP A 206 25.85 3.25 5.47
N PHE A 207 25.17 3.64 4.39
CA PHE A 207 24.62 4.99 4.28
C PHE A 207 23.57 5.28 5.36
N LEU A 208 22.62 4.37 5.56
CA LEU A 208 21.56 4.52 6.58
C LEU A 208 22.15 4.46 7.99
N GLU A 209 23.09 3.55 8.24
CA GLU A 209 23.78 3.44 9.54
C GLU A 209 24.50 4.74 9.90
N GLU A 210 25.29 5.28 8.97
CA GLU A 210 26.08 6.50 9.22
C GLU A 210 25.21 7.74 9.35
N ARG A 211 24.19 7.89 8.48
CA ARG A 211 23.44 9.12 8.35
C ARG A 211 22.20 9.19 9.24
N PHE A 212 21.67 8.03 9.68
CA PHE A 212 20.44 7.98 10.47
C PHE A 212 20.56 7.10 11.71
N PHE A 213 20.88 5.80 11.57
CA PHE A 213 20.70 4.88 12.69
C PHE A 213 21.63 5.23 13.86
N ARG A 214 22.90 5.45 13.61
CA ARG A 214 23.86 5.84 14.63
C ARG A 214 23.57 7.22 15.24
N PRO A 215 23.36 8.30 14.44
CA PRO A 215 23.02 9.60 14.99
C PRO A 215 21.75 9.64 15.82
N LEU A 216 20.75 8.82 15.48
CA LEU A 216 19.48 8.71 16.21
C LEU A 216 19.51 7.70 17.36
N GLY A 217 20.63 6.99 17.57
CA GLY A 217 20.76 5.96 18.58
C GLY A 217 19.86 4.73 18.34
N MET A 218 19.58 4.40 17.07
CA MET A 218 18.78 3.25 16.64
C MET A 218 19.66 1.99 16.56
N THR A 219 20.15 1.55 17.71
CA THR A 219 21.22 0.52 17.82
C THR A 219 20.77 -0.90 17.46
N HIS A 220 19.47 -1.13 17.32
CA HIS A 220 18.87 -2.42 16.95
C HIS A 220 18.23 -2.38 15.56
N THR A 221 18.54 -1.35 14.77
CA THR A 221 18.02 -1.18 13.42
C THR A 221 19.12 -1.46 12.40
N GLN A 222 18.80 -2.29 11.42
CA GLN A 222 19.71 -2.64 10.33
C GLN A 222 18.94 -2.99 9.05
N LEU A 223 19.63 -2.97 7.92
CA LEU A 223 19.10 -3.46 6.65
C LEU A 223 19.50 -4.93 6.43
N ARG A 224 18.56 -5.77 6.01
CA ARG A 224 18.79 -7.16 5.63
C ARG A 224 19.05 -7.26 4.12
N ASP A 225 20.30 -7.20 3.74
CA ASP A 225 20.80 -7.34 2.37
C ASP A 225 21.27 -8.78 2.05
N ASP A 226 21.39 -9.62 3.08
CA ASP A 226 21.64 -11.05 3.00
C ASP A 226 20.63 -11.80 3.90
N PHE A 227 19.76 -12.60 3.26
CA PHE A 227 18.72 -13.35 3.98
C PHE A 227 19.28 -14.45 4.89
N THR A 228 20.53 -14.89 4.65
CA THR A 228 21.22 -15.94 5.44
C THR A 228 21.86 -15.38 6.70
N ARG A 229 22.06 -14.06 6.79
CA ARG A 229 22.72 -13.44 7.94
C ARG A 229 21.90 -13.63 9.21
N VAL A 230 22.58 -14.15 10.25
CA VAL A 230 21.97 -14.31 11.57
C VAL A 230 21.76 -12.94 12.22
N VAL A 231 20.54 -12.66 12.64
CA VAL A 231 20.16 -11.45 13.36
C VAL A 231 19.69 -11.86 14.75
N PRO A 232 20.45 -11.52 15.82
CA PRO A 232 20.06 -11.84 17.18
C PRO A 232 18.68 -11.27 17.52
N ASN A 233 17.90 -12.01 18.29
CA ASN A 233 16.57 -11.65 18.78
C ASN A 233 15.52 -11.40 17.66
N ARG A 234 15.75 -11.89 16.44
CA ARG A 234 14.80 -11.77 15.34
C ARG A 234 13.66 -12.79 15.52
N ALA A 235 12.42 -12.30 15.47
CA ALA A 235 11.26 -13.18 15.44
C ALA A 235 11.20 -14.03 14.16
N THR A 236 10.76 -15.26 14.27
CA THR A 236 10.29 -16.06 13.14
C THR A 236 8.91 -15.58 12.74
N ALA A 237 8.66 -15.37 11.45
CA ALA A 237 7.36 -14.99 10.93
C ALA A 237 6.57 -16.22 10.48
N TYR A 238 5.24 -16.16 10.59
CA TYR A 238 4.34 -17.28 10.37
C TYR A 238 3.13 -16.91 9.51
N ALA A 239 2.69 -17.88 8.72
CA ALA A 239 1.39 -17.88 8.06
C ALA A 239 0.55 -19.07 8.55
N GLU A 240 -0.74 -18.85 8.76
CA GLU A 240 -1.68 -19.93 9.09
C GLU A 240 -2.21 -20.60 7.81
N ARG A 241 -2.19 -21.92 7.76
CA ARG A 241 -2.72 -22.74 6.66
C ARG A 241 -3.47 -23.93 7.27
N ASN A 242 -4.74 -24.05 6.97
CA ASN A 242 -5.61 -25.13 7.47
C ASN A 242 -5.61 -25.28 9.00
N GLY A 243 -5.49 -24.16 9.72
CA GLY A 243 -5.46 -24.14 11.19
C GLY A 243 -4.10 -24.40 11.81
N GLU A 244 -3.03 -24.55 11.02
CA GLU A 244 -1.66 -24.76 11.49
C GLU A 244 -0.76 -23.59 11.10
N PHE A 245 0.19 -23.24 11.98
CA PHE A 245 1.20 -22.21 11.70
C PHE A 245 2.39 -22.80 10.95
N HIS A 246 2.73 -22.20 9.84
CA HIS A 246 3.91 -22.50 9.04
C HIS A 246 4.87 -21.31 9.07
N GLN A 247 6.18 -21.57 9.09
CA GLN A 247 7.17 -20.52 8.93
C GLN A 247 7.00 -19.85 7.57
N ASP A 248 7.00 -18.53 7.56
CA ASP A 248 6.88 -17.71 6.35
C ASP A 248 7.87 -16.55 6.43
N MET A 249 9.15 -16.87 6.18
CA MET A 249 10.27 -15.94 6.28
C MET A 249 10.58 -15.32 4.92
N PRO A 250 11.03 -14.04 4.87
CA PRO A 250 11.48 -13.43 3.63
C PRO A 250 12.69 -14.16 3.03
N PHE A 251 12.53 -14.60 1.78
CA PHE A 251 13.55 -15.34 1.02
C PHE A 251 14.01 -14.47 -0.16
N THR A 252 14.74 -13.39 0.15
CA THR A 252 15.18 -12.40 -0.84
C THR A 252 16.29 -11.52 -0.28
N ASN A 253 17.18 -11.04 -1.15
CA ASN A 253 18.20 -10.01 -0.88
C ASN A 253 17.84 -8.66 -1.53
N MET A 254 16.59 -8.48 -1.95
CA MET A 254 16.11 -7.19 -2.43
C MET A 254 16.00 -6.19 -1.29
N ILE A 255 16.54 -4.98 -1.51
CA ILE A 255 16.58 -3.89 -0.55
C ILE A 255 15.96 -2.61 -1.13
N GLY A 256 15.79 -1.62 -0.29
CA GLY A 256 15.22 -0.32 -0.64
C GLY A 256 13.69 -0.29 -0.60
N ASN A 257 13.04 -1.30 -1.14
CA ASN A 257 11.58 -1.48 -1.07
C ASN A 257 11.11 -2.15 0.23
N GLY A 258 12.04 -2.77 0.95
CA GLY A 258 11.87 -3.54 2.19
C GLY A 258 13.23 -3.80 2.84
N GLY A 259 13.26 -4.74 3.79
CA GLY A 259 14.49 -5.29 4.37
C GLY A 259 15.01 -4.57 5.62
N VAL A 260 14.36 -3.53 6.13
CA VAL A 260 14.74 -2.93 7.42
C VAL A 260 14.22 -3.80 8.57
N LEU A 261 15.12 -4.15 9.46
CA LEU A 261 14.88 -4.85 10.71
C LEU A 261 14.99 -3.85 11.86
N SER A 262 14.05 -3.86 12.81
CA SER A 262 14.04 -2.87 13.91
C SER A 262 13.26 -3.36 15.14
N THR A 263 13.33 -2.57 16.22
CA THR A 263 12.57 -2.74 17.46
C THR A 263 11.61 -1.58 17.69
N MET A 264 10.67 -1.72 18.62
CA MET A 264 9.70 -0.65 18.91
C MET A 264 10.39 0.63 19.38
N SER A 265 11.40 0.52 20.26
CA SER A 265 12.11 1.69 20.78
C SER A 265 12.83 2.48 19.66
N ASP A 266 13.46 1.79 18.71
CA ASP A 266 14.16 2.46 17.62
C ASP A 266 13.20 3.12 16.62
N LEU A 267 12.03 2.50 16.35
CA LEU A 267 10.99 3.09 15.52
C LEU A 267 10.38 4.35 16.13
N LEU A 268 10.23 4.39 17.45
CA LEU A 268 9.78 5.61 18.14
C LEU A 268 10.83 6.73 18.05
N LYS A 269 12.15 6.41 18.11
CA LYS A 269 13.23 7.39 17.86
C LYS A 269 13.20 7.90 16.42
N TRP A 270 12.94 7.00 15.45
CA TRP A 270 12.77 7.41 14.05
C TRP A 270 11.63 8.42 13.88
N ASN A 271 10.46 8.12 14.43
CA ASN A 271 9.33 9.03 14.39
C ASN A 271 9.62 10.35 15.12
N ALA A 272 10.32 10.33 16.25
CA ALA A 272 10.73 11.53 16.97
C ALA A 272 11.61 12.44 16.12
N ASN A 273 12.52 11.88 15.29
CA ASN A 273 13.30 12.68 14.34
C ASN A 273 12.43 13.36 13.27
N LEU A 274 11.28 12.79 12.91
CA LEU A 274 10.37 13.43 11.97
C LEU A 274 9.51 14.53 12.63
N ASP A 275 9.43 14.56 13.96
CA ASP A 275 8.77 15.64 14.72
C ASP A 275 9.75 16.73 15.16
N HIS A 276 10.97 16.34 15.58
CA HIS A 276 12.05 17.21 16.01
C HIS A 276 13.34 16.80 15.26
N PRO A 277 13.53 17.25 14.01
CA PRO A 277 14.55 16.74 13.12
C PRO A 277 15.96 17.12 13.53
N SER A 278 16.65 16.26 14.28
CA SER A 278 18.08 16.33 14.56
C SER A 278 18.92 15.90 13.35
N VAL A 279 18.37 15.03 12.50
CA VAL A 279 18.95 14.65 11.20
C VAL A 279 18.08 15.21 10.09
N GLY A 280 18.71 15.86 9.11
CA GLY A 280 18.08 16.40 7.91
C GLY A 280 17.44 17.79 8.07
N GLY A 281 17.03 18.16 9.28
CA GLY A 281 16.42 19.46 9.58
C GLY A 281 14.97 19.62 9.06
N PRO A 282 14.34 20.80 9.29
CA PRO A 282 12.93 21.02 8.95
C PRO A 282 12.60 20.84 7.46
N ARG A 283 13.49 21.26 6.56
CA ARG A 283 13.29 21.12 5.11
C ARG A 283 13.27 19.66 4.66
N TYR A 284 14.00 18.79 5.35
CA TYR A 284 13.95 17.35 5.12
C TYR A 284 12.56 16.81 5.45
N VAL A 285 12.00 17.15 6.62
CA VAL A 285 10.67 16.68 7.03
C VAL A 285 9.58 17.20 6.09
N GLU A 286 9.68 18.47 5.68
CA GLU A 286 8.77 19.06 4.70
C GLU A 286 8.80 18.28 3.37
N ALA A 287 9.99 17.99 2.84
CA ALA A 287 10.16 17.22 1.61
C ALA A 287 9.56 15.82 1.74
N MET A 288 9.84 15.13 2.86
CA MET A 288 9.34 13.77 3.12
C MET A 288 7.81 13.68 3.13
N GLN A 289 7.09 14.74 3.56
CA GLN A 289 5.64 14.76 3.72
C GLN A 289 4.90 15.53 2.63
N THR A 290 5.63 16.10 1.67
CA THR A 290 5.01 16.80 0.54
C THR A 290 4.37 15.77 -0.38
N ARG A 291 3.03 15.80 -0.44
CA ARG A 291 2.24 14.89 -1.29
C ARG A 291 2.49 15.17 -2.76
N MET A 292 2.57 14.11 -3.54
CA MET A 292 2.77 14.22 -4.99
C MET A 292 1.55 14.83 -5.66
N ARG A 293 1.81 15.77 -6.58
CA ARG A 293 0.81 16.34 -7.49
C ARG A 293 1.01 15.74 -8.88
N LEU A 294 -0.01 15.06 -9.38
CA LEU A 294 -0.02 14.47 -10.71
C LEU A 294 -0.06 15.54 -11.81
N THR A 295 0.27 15.17 -13.03
CA THR A 295 0.22 16.06 -14.21
C THR A 295 -1.18 16.60 -14.49
N SER A 296 -2.23 15.90 -14.04
CA SER A 296 -3.62 16.37 -14.05
C SER A 296 -3.90 17.52 -13.08
N GLY A 297 -2.93 17.89 -12.21
CA GLY A 297 -3.11 18.85 -11.13
C GLY A 297 -3.67 18.25 -9.84
N ARG A 298 -4.08 16.99 -9.82
CA ARG A 298 -4.60 16.30 -8.64
C ARG A 298 -3.47 15.93 -7.69
N THR A 299 -3.69 16.15 -6.39
CA THR A 299 -2.76 15.73 -5.33
C THR A 299 -3.21 14.37 -4.78
N ILE A 300 -2.28 13.41 -4.71
CA ILE A 300 -2.50 12.08 -4.10
C ILE A 300 -2.10 12.08 -2.63
N THR A 301 -2.48 11.05 -1.87
CA THR A 301 -2.11 10.91 -0.45
C THR A 301 -0.65 10.55 -0.25
N TYR A 302 0.00 9.96 -1.26
CA TYR A 302 1.37 9.47 -1.16
C TYR A 302 2.41 10.60 -1.32
N ALA A 303 3.40 10.57 -0.44
CA ALA A 303 4.57 11.45 -0.43
C ALA A 303 5.85 10.61 -0.66
N LEU A 304 6.96 10.94 -0.02
CA LEU A 304 8.23 10.22 -0.16
C LEU A 304 8.31 9.05 0.84
N GLY A 305 7.78 7.87 0.45
CA GLY A 305 7.75 6.68 1.31
C GLY A 305 6.79 6.80 2.50
N LEU A 306 5.86 7.73 2.44
CA LEU A 306 4.88 8.04 3.47
C LEU A 306 3.50 8.29 2.84
N GLU A 307 2.45 7.87 3.50
CA GLU A 307 1.08 8.30 3.25
C GLU A 307 0.76 9.47 4.19
N VAL A 308 0.14 10.51 3.66
CA VAL A 308 -0.32 11.68 4.42
C VAL A 308 -1.81 11.81 4.21
N GLN A 309 -2.58 11.45 5.22
CA GLN A 309 -4.02 11.33 5.15
C GLN A 309 -4.68 11.84 6.44
N ASP A 310 -6.00 11.76 6.50
CA ASP A 310 -6.79 12.05 7.68
C ASP A 310 -7.24 10.74 8.34
N TYR A 311 -7.14 10.68 9.67
CA TYR A 311 -7.72 9.65 10.51
C TYR A 311 -8.67 10.29 11.51
N ASP A 312 -9.98 10.20 11.27
CA ASP A 312 -11.04 10.75 12.13
C ASP A 312 -10.83 12.24 12.50
N GLY A 313 -10.47 13.07 11.53
CA GLY A 313 -10.24 14.50 11.70
C GLY A 313 -8.85 14.85 12.23
N VAL A 314 -7.94 13.88 12.36
CA VAL A 314 -6.55 14.08 12.78
C VAL A 314 -5.62 13.73 11.64
N ARG A 315 -4.69 14.61 11.30
CA ARG A 315 -3.69 14.33 10.27
C ARG A 315 -2.80 13.17 10.70
N GLU A 316 -2.77 12.12 9.87
CA GLU A 316 -1.91 10.95 10.00
C GLU A 316 -0.81 10.96 8.94
N VAL A 317 0.42 10.69 9.36
CA VAL A 317 1.57 10.43 8.50
C VAL A 317 2.06 9.02 8.82
N SER A 318 1.87 8.10 7.87
CA SER A 318 2.05 6.68 8.16
C SER A 318 2.60 5.89 6.98
N HIS A 319 2.97 4.65 7.21
CA HIS A 319 3.12 3.64 6.18
C HIS A 319 2.87 2.24 6.76
N SER A 320 2.17 1.40 6.00
CA SER A 320 2.00 -0.02 6.30
C SER A 320 3.10 -0.86 5.65
N GLY A 321 3.32 -2.08 6.14
CA GLY A 321 4.28 -3.00 5.56
C GLY A 321 3.81 -4.45 5.60
N SER A 322 4.23 -5.20 4.58
CA SER A 322 3.99 -6.64 4.46
C SER A 322 5.16 -7.28 3.74
N THR A 323 5.74 -8.31 4.33
CA THR A 323 6.76 -9.16 3.69
C THR A 323 6.73 -10.54 4.33
N ALA A 324 6.55 -11.59 3.52
CA ALA A 324 6.30 -12.94 4.03
C ALA A 324 5.25 -12.91 5.17
N GLY A 325 5.50 -13.53 6.31
CA GLY A 325 4.60 -13.51 7.47
C GLY A 325 4.63 -12.23 8.31
N TYR A 326 5.50 -11.26 8.05
CA TYR A 326 5.51 -10.01 8.79
C TYR A 326 4.45 -9.02 8.30
N ARG A 327 3.80 -8.33 9.23
CA ARG A 327 2.83 -7.24 8.99
C ARG A 327 3.15 -6.08 9.89
N THR A 328 3.20 -4.87 9.35
CA THR A 328 3.70 -3.70 10.09
C THR A 328 2.88 -2.46 9.81
N PHE A 329 2.83 -1.57 10.78
CA PHE A 329 2.30 -0.23 10.64
C PHE A 329 3.11 0.72 11.52
N LEU A 330 3.53 1.84 10.95
CA LEU A 330 4.22 2.93 11.65
C LEU A 330 3.51 4.22 11.32
N ALA A 331 3.05 4.93 12.34
CA ALA A 331 2.29 6.16 12.20
C ALA A 331 2.74 7.23 13.17
N ARG A 332 2.51 8.48 12.81
CA ARG A 332 2.55 9.61 13.72
C ARG A 332 1.44 10.60 13.40
N TYR A 333 1.04 11.32 14.43
CA TYR A 333 0.01 12.35 14.41
C TYR A 333 0.66 13.67 14.84
N PRO A 334 1.25 14.42 13.89
CA PRO A 334 2.17 15.53 14.18
C PRO A 334 1.57 16.62 15.06
N GLU A 335 0.29 17.00 14.83
CA GLU A 335 -0.39 18.05 15.58
C GLU A 335 -0.57 17.70 17.07
N GLN A 336 -0.65 16.40 17.37
CA GLN A 336 -0.81 15.91 18.74
C GLN A 336 0.48 15.31 19.32
N LYS A 337 1.54 15.27 18.50
CA LYS A 337 2.85 14.69 18.85
C LYS A 337 2.75 13.24 19.32
N VAL A 338 1.83 12.46 18.74
CA VAL A 338 1.65 11.04 19.04
C VAL A 338 2.33 10.20 17.98
N SER A 339 3.07 9.18 18.40
CA SER A 339 3.73 8.18 17.55
C SER A 339 3.27 6.78 17.93
N LEU A 340 3.00 5.95 16.92
CA LEU A 340 2.55 4.57 17.08
C LEU A 340 3.34 3.64 16.15
N ALA A 341 3.77 2.50 16.69
CA ALA A 341 4.35 1.39 15.95
C ALA A 341 3.63 0.10 16.34
N VAL A 342 3.14 -0.67 15.37
CA VAL A 342 2.59 -2.01 15.59
C VAL A 342 3.16 -2.93 14.54
N TRP A 343 4.05 -3.85 14.95
CA TRP A 343 4.70 -4.80 14.07
C TRP A 343 4.45 -6.23 14.54
N CYS A 344 4.04 -7.09 13.62
CA CYS A 344 3.61 -8.45 13.90
C CYS A 344 4.40 -9.46 13.09
N ASN A 345 4.62 -10.65 13.65
CA ASN A 345 5.19 -11.82 12.96
C ASN A 345 4.12 -12.83 12.51
N HIS A 346 2.91 -12.36 12.25
CA HIS A 346 1.75 -13.16 11.85
C HIS A 346 1.13 -12.60 10.55
N ALA A 347 1.11 -13.42 9.48
CA ALA A 347 0.58 -13.03 8.17
C ALA A 347 -0.90 -12.61 8.19
N GLY A 348 -1.70 -13.17 9.09
CA GLY A 348 -3.11 -12.84 9.27
C GLY A 348 -3.39 -11.60 10.12
N ALA A 349 -2.37 -10.99 10.74
CA ALA A 349 -2.56 -9.81 11.57
C ALA A 349 -2.87 -8.55 10.73
N ASN A 350 -3.66 -7.64 11.30
CA ASN A 350 -3.93 -6.33 10.73
C ASN A 350 -3.37 -5.22 11.64
N PRO A 351 -2.08 -4.88 11.52
CA PRO A 351 -1.44 -3.90 12.40
C PRO A 351 -2.00 -2.49 12.24
N THR A 352 -2.52 -2.12 11.07
CA THR A 352 -3.18 -0.82 10.86
C THR A 352 -4.43 -0.71 11.73
N SER A 353 -5.31 -1.71 11.71
CA SER A 353 -6.50 -1.73 12.57
C SER A 353 -6.16 -1.76 14.06
N LEU A 354 -5.13 -2.51 14.45
CA LEU A 354 -4.66 -2.56 15.85
C LEU A 354 -4.10 -1.20 16.29
N ALA A 355 -3.27 -0.57 15.44
CA ALA A 355 -2.69 0.75 15.73
C ALA A 355 -3.79 1.82 15.83
N HIS A 356 -4.79 1.82 14.96
CA HIS A 356 -5.92 2.75 15.02
C HIS A 356 -6.74 2.58 16.32
N LYS A 357 -6.97 1.34 16.77
CA LYS A 357 -7.59 1.10 18.09
C LYS A 357 -6.75 1.68 19.25
N VAL A 358 -5.42 1.57 19.16
CA VAL A 358 -4.51 2.20 20.14
C VAL A 358 -4.54 3.72 19.99
N ALA A 359 -4.57 4.25 18.77
CA ALA A 359 -4.70 5.69 18.51
C ALA A 359 -5.95 6.27 19.16
N ASP A 360 -7.08 5.56 19.12
CA ASP A 360 -8.35 5.95 19.75
C ASP A 360 -8.25 6.12 21.27
N LEU A 361 -7.25 5.51 21.90
CA LEU A 361 -7.00 5.65 23.34
C LEU A 361 -6.19 6.90 23.71
N VAL A 362 -5.40 7.44 22.76
CA VAL A 362 -4.40 8.48 23.04
C VAL A 362 -4.63 9.78 22.28
N LEU A 363 -5.38 9.73 21.17
CA LEU A 363 -5.71 10.91 20.38
C LEU A 363 -6.94 11.64 20.93
N VAL A 364 -6.88 12.96 20.88
CA VAL A 364 -8.05 13.82 21.06
C VAL A 364 -8.70 14.00 19.69
N LYS A 365 -9.79 13.28 19.45
CA LYS A 365 -10.57 13.41 18.21
C LYS A 365 -11.43 14.66 18.29
N GLN A 366 -11.48 15.41 17.18
CA GLN A 366 -12.48 16.46 17.06
C GLN A 366 -13.85 15.82 16.85
N PRO A 367 -14.92 16.36 17.46
CA PRO A 367 -16.27 15.91 17.12
C PRO A 367 -16.43 16.07 15.60
N THR A 368 -16.60 14.99 14.88
CA THR A 368 -17.02 15.05 13.48
C THR A 368 -18.34 15.80 13.48
N THR A 369 -18.34 17.02 12.94
CA THR A 369 -19.60 17.73 12.71
C THR A 369 -20.45 16.80 11.85
N ALA A 370 -21.65 16.48 12.33
CA ALA A 370 -22.60 15.54 11.69
C ALA A 370 -22.96 15.89 10.23
N ALA A 371 -22.41 16.96 9.69
CA ALA A 371 -22.54 17.39 8.30
C ALA A 371 -21.87 16.46 7.25
N GLN A 372 -21.00 15.54 7.65
CA GLN A 372 -20.41 14.56 6.71
C GLN A 372 -21.13 13.19 6.73
N ALA A 373 -22.01 12.94 7.68
CA ALA A 373 -22.71 11.66 7.82
C ALA A 373 -24.08 11.59 7.11
N SER A 374 -24.62 12.70 6.63
CA SER A 374 -25.87 12.70 5.86
C SER A 374 -25.56 12.63 4.37
N ALA A 375 -25.13 11.46 3.88
CA ALA A 375 -25.40 11.11 2.51
C ALA A 375 -26.94 11.08 2.38
N VAL A 376 -27.50 12.08 1.72
CA VAL A 376 -28.93 12.11 1.36
C VAL A 376 -29.18 10.82 0.60
N HIS A 377 -29.89 9.86 1.22
CA HIS A 377 -30.43 8.70 0.52
C HIS A 377 -31.45 9.25 -0.46
N ALA A 378 -31.08 9.39 -1.73
CA ALA A 378 -32.03 9.73 -2.75
C ALA A 378 -32.95 8.51 -2.93
N ASP A 379 -34.24 8.73 -2.85
CA ASP A 379 -35.24 7.71 -3.15
C ASP A 379 -35.25 7.50 -4.69
N VAL A 380 -34.43 6.55 -5.14
CA VAL A 380 -34.26 6.23 -6.56
C VAL A 380 -35.09 4.99 -6.87
N PRO A 381 -35.98 5.02 -7.86
CA PRO A 381 -36.80 3.86 -8.23
C PRO A 381 -35.95 2.64 -8.54
N ALA A 382 -36.35 1.45 -8.09
CA ALA A 382 -35.62 0.20 -8.29
C ALA A 382 -35.32 -0.09 -9.77
N SER A 383 -36.22 0.29 -10.69
CA SER A 383 -36.00 0.16 -12.14
C SER A 383 -34.88 1.06 -12.66
N ALA A 384 -34.72 2.26 -12.08
CA ALA A 384 -33.63 3.17 -12.43
C ALA A 384 -32.26 2.68 -11.91
N ILE A 385 -32.27 1.91 -10.81
CA ILE A 385 -31.05 1.24 -10.28
C ILE A 385 -30.73 0.00 -11.13
N ALA A 386 -31.72 -0.84 -11.40
CA ALA A 386 -31.56 -2.11 -12.10
C ALA A 386 -30.97 -1.96 -13.52
N ARG A 387 -31.19 -0.82 -14.17
CA ARG A 387 -30.60 -0.54 -15.49
C ARG A 387 -29.07 -0.53 -15.50
N TRP A 388 -28.43 -0.36 -14.33
CA TRP A 388 -26.96 -0.31 -14.20
C TRP A 388 -26.34 -1.67 -13.81
N ALA A 389 -27.17 -2.69 -13.56
CA ALA A 389 -26.67 -4.04 -13.33
C ALA A 389 -25.95 -4.57 -14.58
N GLY A 390 -24.81 -5.23 -14.37
CA GLY A 390 -24.00 -5.76 -15.46
C GLY A 390 -22.52 -5.88 -15.07
N LYS A 391 -21.74 -6.41 -15.99
CA LYS A 391 -20.29 -6.52 -15.85
C LYS A 391 -19.61 -5.33 -16.52
N TYR A 392 -18.68 -4.74 -15.81
CA TYR A 392 -17.87 -3.61 -16.29
C TYR A 392 -16.39 -3.95 -16.11
N ARG A 393 -15.55 -3.53 -17.02
CA ARG A 393 -14.09 -3.61 -16.90
C ARG A 393 -13.49 -2.22 -16.71
N ASP A 394 -12.47 -2.11 -15.92
CA ASP A 394 -11.62 -0.92 -15.87
C ASP A 394 -10.84 -0.82 -17.17
N ALA A 395 -10.96 0.31 -17.87
CA ALA A 395 -10.37 0.51 -19.20
C ALA A 395 -8.84 0.45 -19.20
N HIS A 396 -8.21 0.72 -18.04
CA HIS A 396 -6.76 0.77 -17.88
C HIS A 396 -6.18 -0.52 -17.30
N THR A 397 -6.75 -0.99 -16.18
CA THR A 397 -6.23 -2.16 -15.45
C THR A 397 -6.81 -3.49 -15.90
N ASP A 398 -7.87 -3.46 -16.69
CA ASP A 398 -8.67 -4.62 -17.13
C ASP A 398 -9.38 -5.38 -15.99
N GLN A 399 -9.35 -4.85 -14.78
CA GLN A 399 -10.09 -5.44 -13.65
C GLN A 399 -11.59 -5.29 -13.88
N THR A 400 -12.35 -6.34 -13.55
CA THR A 400 -13.81 -6.31 -13.71
C THR A 400 -14.54 -6.04 -12.42
N MET A 401 -15.70 -5.38 -12.56
CA MET A 401 -16.64 -5.09 -11.50
C MET A 401 -18.03 -5.52 -11.95
N ASP A 402 -18.65 -6.43 -11.20
CA ASP A 402 -20.02 -6.89 -11.48
C ASP A 402 -20.99 -6.13 -10.58
N PHE A 403 -21.83 -5.27 -11.18
CA PHE A 403 -22.91 -4.61 -10.47
C PHE A 403 -24.17 -5.47 -10.47
N VAL A 404 -24.69 -5.74 -9.29
CA VAL A 404 -25.95 -6.44 -9.07
C VAL A 404 -26.94 -5.49 -8.38
N ALA A 405 -28.14 -5.38 -8.92
CA ALA A 405 -29.19 -4.55 -8.30
C ALA A 405 -29.64 -5.17 -6.97
N SER A 406 -29.84 -4.33 -5.97
CA SER A 406 -30.32 -4.70 -4.62
C SER A 406 -31.42 -3.75 -4.17
N ALA A 407 -32.09 -4.07 -3.07
CA ALA A 407 -33.25 -3.34 -2.56
C ALA A 407 -32.98 -1.86 -2.17
N GLY A 408 -31.74 -1.40 -2.14
CA GLY A 408 -31.40 -0.01 -1.76
C GLY A 408 -30.29 0.58 -2.61
N GLY A 409 -29.91 -0.07 -3.74
CA GLY A 409 -28.80 0.40 -4.57
C GLY A 409 -28.19 -0.70 -5.43
N LEU A 410 -26.90 -0.62 -5.65
CA LEU A 410 -26.11 -1.67 -6.33
C LEU A 410 -25.20 -2.37 -5.33
N THR A 411 -24.82 -3.59 -5.64
CA THR A 411 -23.76 -4.32 -4.92
C THR A 411 -22.71 -4.81 -5.90
N THR A 412 -21.44 -4.86 -5.44
CA THR A 412 -20.33 -5.50 -6.16
C THR A 412 -19.56 -6.42 -5.23
N ARG A 413 -18.77 -7.35 -5.80
CA ARG A 413 -17.84 -8.17 -5.03
C ARG A 413 -16.42 -7.62 -5.14
N ALA A 414 -15.75 -7.49 -4.00
CA ALA A 414 -14.33 -7.20 -3.90
C ALA A 414 -13.65 -8.38 -3.16
N GLY A 415 -13.12 -9.32 -3.91
CA GLY A 415 -12.67 -10.61 -3.38
C GLY A 415 -13.84 -11.41 -2.80
N THR A 416 -13.78 -11.76 -1.50
CA THR A 416 -14.86 -12.45 -0.78
C THR A 416 -15.92 -11.52 -0.20
N ARG A 417 -15.67 -10.21 -0.15
CA ARG A 417 -16.53 -9.20 0.47
C ARG A 417 -17.52 -8.61 -0.53
N THR A 418 -18.76 -8.36 -0.09
CA THR A 418 -19.76 -7.60 -0.83
C THR A 418 -19.66 -6.12 -0.46
N VAL A 419 -19.57 -5.25 -1.46
CA VAL A 419 -19.53 -3.80 -1.32
C VAL A 419 -20.88 -3.24 -1.75
N ALA A 420 -21.54 -2.49 -0.87
CA ALA A 420 -22.81 -1.83 -1.16
C ALA A 420 -22.55 -0.43 -1.76
N TRP A 421 -23.36 -0.07 -2.77
CA TRP A 421 -23.35 1.22 -3.46
C TRP A 421 -24.70 1.90 -3.27
N THR A 422 -24.70 2.96 -2.47
CA THR A 422 -25.88 3.73 -2.12
C THR A 422 -26.12 4.83 -3.16
N PRO A 423 -27.36 5.00 -3.69
CA PRO A 423 -27.67 6.07 -4.62
C PRO A 423 -27.52 7.45 -3.98
N LEU A 424 -26.90 8.38 -4.73
CA LEU A 424 -26.78 9.79 -4.36
C LEU A 424 -27.79 10.69 -5.11
N GLY A 425 -28.58 10.12 -6.01
CA GLY A 425 -29.44 10.81 -6.96
C GLY A 425 -28.88 10.78 -8.37
N GLY A 426 -29.78 10.83 -9.38
CA GLY A 426 -29.40 10.61 -10.78
C GLY A 426 -28.75 9.25 -10.97
N ASP A 427 -27.59 9.23 -11.61
CA ASP A 427 -26.83 8.03 -11.93
C ASP A 427 -25.54 7.87 -11.09
N ALA A 428 -25.48 8.57 -9.95
CA ALA A 428 -24.37 8.56 -9.02
C ALA A 428 -24.62 7.63 -7.84
N PHE A 429 -23.59 6.84 -7.47
CA PHE A 429 -23.62 5.89 -6.34
C PHE A 429 -22.36 6.02 -5.51
N LYS A 430 -22.49 5.90 -4.17
CA LYS A 430 -21.39 5.98 -3.20
C LYS A 430 -21.16 4.66 -2.49
N SER A 431 -19.91 4.31 -2.28
CA SER A 431 -19.47 3.18 -1.46
C SER A 431 -18.20 3.53 -0.68
N GLU A 432 -17.68 2.59 0.09
CA GLU A 432 -16.35 2.67 0.69
C GLU A 432 -15.20 2.75 -0.34
N LEU A 433 -15.43 2.32 -1.59
CA LEU A 433 -14.43 2.42 -2.68
C LEU A 433 -14.39 3.81 -3.32
N GLY A 434 -15.40 4.65 -3.08
CA GLY A 434 -15.52 5.97 -3.65
C GLY A 434 -16.93 6.27 -4.19
N THR A 435 -17.01 7.22 -5.12
CA THR A 435 -18.24 7.59 -5.82
C THR A 435 -18.14 7.24 -7.29
N ILE A 436 -19.09 6.46 -7.82
CA ILE A 436 -19.20 6.16 -9.24
C ILE A 436 -20.35 6.91 -9.87
N VAL A 437 -20.12 7.48 -11.06
CA VAL A 437 -21.15 8.06 -11.92
C VAL A 437 -21.26 7.18 -13.15
N LEU A 438 -22.44 6.63 -13.40
CA LEU A 438 -22.74 5.73 -14.51
C LEU A 438 -23.46 6.50 -15.62
N GLY A 439 -23.25 6.10 -16.87
CA GLY A 439 -23.86 6.76 -18.03
C GLY A 439 -23.84 5.87 -19.27
N GLY A 440 -24.51 6.31 -20.34
CA GLY A 440 -24.57 5.61 -21.63
C GLY A 440 -25.76 4.66 -21.78
N ALA A 441 -25.94 4.17 -23.02
CA ALA A 441 -27.01 3.22 -23.36
C ALA A 441 -26.60 1.77 -23.06
N ALA A 442 -27.56 0.89 -22.90
CA ALA A 442 -27.31 -0.54 -22.66
C ALA A 442 -26.39 -1.15 -23.75
N GLY A 443 -25.33 -1.82 -23.32
CA GLY A 443 -24.30 -2.37 -24.20
C GLY A 443 -23.14 -1.42 -24.51
N GLN A 444 -23.23 -0.17 -24.11
CA GLN A 444 -22.18 0.86 -24.22
C GLN A 444 -22.12 1.73 -22.95
N ARG A 445 -22.55 1.16 -21.82
CA ARG A 445 -22.54 1.88 -20.54
C ARG A 445 -21.09 2.10 -20.09
N VAL A 446 -20.88 3.26 -19.45
CA VAL A 446 -19.60 3.63 -18.86
C VAL A 446 -19.81 4.09 -17.44
N GLY A 447 -18.80 3.90 -16.59
CA GLY A 447 -18.77 4.40 -15.23
C GLY A 447 -17.46 5.14 -14.96
N VAL A 448 -17.52 6.25 -14.24
CA VAL A 448 -16.33 6.94 -13.75
C VAL A 448 -16.35 6.85 -12.24
N LEU A 449 -15.43 6.08 -11.69
CA LEU A 449 -15.24 5.92 -10.24
C LEU A 449 -14.18 6.92 -9.75
N ALA A 450 -14.59 7.86 -8.91
CA ALA A 450 -13.69 8.70 -8.13
C ALA A 450 -13.45 8.03 -6.76
N ARG A 451 -12.22 7.57 -6.51
CA ARG A 451 -11.82 6.89 -5.28
C ARG A 451 -11.55 7.90 -4.16
N GLN A 452 -11.60 7.46 -2.91
CA GLN A 452 -11.24 8.29 -1.75
C GLN A 452 -9.78 8.78 -1.81
N SER A 453 -8.88 7.99 -2.41
CA SER A 453 -7.50 8.39 -2.70
C SER A 453 -7.39 9.57 -3.69
N GLY A 454 -8.50 9.99 -4.29
CA GLY A 454 -8.56 10.97 -5.36
C GLY A 454 -8.30 10.38 -6.76
N ASP A 455 -8.01 9.07 -6.89
CA ASP A 455 -7.86 8.41 -8.20
C ASP A 455 -9.20 8.27 -8.90
N THR A 456 -9.16 8.30 -10.23
CA THR A 456 -10.33 8.02 -11.06
C THR A 456 -10.07 6.79 -11.91
N SER A 457 -11.06 5.92 -12.00
CA SER A 457 -11.08 4.77 -12.90
C SER A 457 -12.25 4.88 -13.84
N ARG A 458 -12.01 4.59 -15.13
CA ARG A 458 -13.05 4.52 -16.14
C ARG A 458 -13.43 3.06 -16.37
N PHE A 459 -14.68 2.75 -16.15
CA PHE A 459 -15.25 1.42 -16.38
C PHE A 459 -16.09 1.41 -17.66
N GLU A 460 -16.01 0.34 -18.42
CA GLU A 460 -16.76 0.12 -19.66
C GLU A 460 -17.56 -1.18 -19.55
N GLU A 461 -18.82 -1.14 -19.94
CA GLU A 461 -19.67 -2.34 -19.96
C GLU A 461 -19.09 -3.40 -20.88
N VAL A 462 -19.03 -4.64 -20.41
CA VAL A 462 -18.58 -5.80 -21.18
C VAL A 462 -19.60 -6.92 -21.10
N ARG A 463 -19.60 -7.81 -22.12
CA ARG A 463 -20.54 -8.94 -22.20
C ARG A 463 -19.80 -10.26 -22.25
N MET A 464 -20.35 -11.25 -21.58
CA MET A 464 -19.91 -12.62 -21.75
C MET A 464 -20.29 -13.13 -23.16
N PRO A 465 -19.38 -13.78 -23.88
CA PRO A 465 -19.73 -14.43 -25.15
C PRO A 465 -20.65 -15.62 -24.87
N ALA A 466 -21.58 -15.87 -25.79
CA ALA A 466 -22.46 -17.03 -25.69
C ALA A 466 -21.70 -18.35 -25.79
N THR A 467 -20.61 -18.39 -26.55
CA THR A 467 -19.70 -19.53 -26.73
C THR A 467 -18.26 -19.05 -26.78
N VAL A 468 -17.34 -19.86 -26.31
CA VAL A 468 -15.89 -19.62 -26.39
C VAL A 468 -15.28 -20.61 -27.37
N PRO A 469 -14.81 -20.14 -28.55
CA PRO A 469 -14.16 -21.03 -29.52
C PRO A 469 -12.74 -21.36 -29.05
N VAL A 470 -12.61 -22.33 -28.12
CA VAL A 470 -11.33 -22.66 -27.45
C VAL A 470 -10.17 -22.92 -28.40
N GLY A 471 -10.45 -23.47 -29.59
CA GLY A 471 -9.43 -23.74 -30.62
C GLY A 471 -8.71 -22.48 -31.14
N ASP A 472 -9.38 -21.32 -31.14
CA ASP A 472 -8.79 -20.05 -31.60
C ASP A 472 -7.57 -19.63 -30.77
N TYR A 473 -7.62 -19.89 -29.47
CA TYR A 473 -6.65 -19.39 -28.49
C TYR A 473 -5.46 -20.33 -28.28
N THR A 474 -5.56 -21.60 -28.72
CA THR A 474 -4.48 -22.58 -28.51
C THR A 474 -3.21 -22.22 -29.26
N GLY A 475 -2.05 -22.46 -28.65
CA GLY A 475 -0.76 -22.20 -29.28
C GLY A 475 0.32 -21.82 -28.28
N VAL A 476 1.49 -21.48 -28.81
CA VAL A 476 2.63 -21.00 -28.02
C VAL A 476 2.74 -19.49 -28.17
N TYR A 477 2.96 -18.81 -27.05
CA TYR A 477 3.06 -17.36 -26.98
C TYR A 477 4.35 -16.98 -26.24
N ALA A 478 5.05 -15.97 -26.73
CA ALA A 478 6.31 -15.48 -26.17
C ALA A 478 6.26 -13.96 -25.98
N SER A 479 6.92 -13.47 -24.93
CA SER A 479 7.10 -12.04 -24.68
C SER A 479 8.51 -11.62 -25.11
N ASP A 480 8.64 -10.39 -25.60
CA ASP A 480 9.93 -9.74 -25.85
C ASP A 480 10.42 -8.95 -24.61
N GLU A 481 9.59 -8.87 -23.56
CA GLU A 481 9.84 -8.10 -22.33
C GLU A 481 10.17 -9.01 -21.13
N LEU A 482 9.74 -10.27 -21.19
CA LEU A 482 10.01 -11.30 -20.20
C LEU A 482 10.54 -12.54 -20.93
N ASP A 483 11.55 -13.19 -20.39
CA ASP A 483 12.07 -14.43 -20.97
C ASP A 483 11.15 -15.61 -20.64
N THR A 484 9.88 -15.49 -21.09
CA THR A 484 8.83 -16.47 -20.83
C THR A 484 8.11 -16.89 -22.08
N ARG A 485 7.74 -18.18 -22.10
CA ARG A 485 6.85 -18.77 -23.09
C ARG A 485 5.70 -19.45 -22.37
N PHE A 486 4.49 -19.15 -22.82
CA PHE A 486 3.28 -19.85 -22.40
C PHE A 486 2.75 -20.74 -23.51
N THR A 487 2.24 -21.90 -23.15
CA THR A 487 1.41 -22.70 -24.02
C THR A 487 -0.04 -22.54 -23.58
N ILE A 488 -0.93 -22.16 -24.50
CA ILE A 488 -2.38 -22.23 -24.28
C ILE A 488 -2.86 -23.54 -24.86
N ALA A 489 -3.32 -24.43 -23.98
CA ALA A 489 -3.83 -25.77 -24.33
C ALA A 489 -5.34 -25.84 -24.10
N ALA A 490 -6.04 -26.62 -24.92
CA ALA A 490 -7.44 -26.95 -24.72
C ALA A 490 -7.57 -28.39 -24.23
N ARG A 491 -8.33 -28.60 -23.13
CA ARG A 491 -8.66 -29.92 -22.57
C ARG A 491 -10.12 -29.90 -22.09
N ASP A 492 -10.89 -30.89 -22.47
CA ASP A 492 -12.31 -31.03 -22.06
C ASP A 492 -13.15 -29.75 -22.25
N GLY A 493 -12.94 -29.06 -23.37
CA GLY A 493 -13.64 -27.81 -23.67
C GLY A 493 -13.20 -26.58 -22.87
N LYS A 494 -12.14 -26.68 -22.07
CA LYS A 494 -11.56 -25.61 -21.28
C LYS A 494 -10.17 -25.21 -21.80
N LEU A 495 -9.76 -23.98 -21.51
CA LEU A 495 -8.43 -23.46 -21.80
C LEU A 495 -7.55 -23.52 -20.55
N PHE A 496 -6.27 -23.79 -20.75
CA PHE A 496 -5.24 -23.79 -19.74
C PHE A 496 -4.03 -22.99 -20.21
N LEU A 497 -3.53 -22.13 -19.34
CA LEU A 497 -2.22 -21.49 -19.46
C LEU A 497 -1.18 -22.40 -18.83
N GLU A 498 -0.24 -22.87 -19.62
CA GLU A 498 0.85 -23.72 -19.17
C GLU A 498 2.17 -22.96 -19.18
N ARG A 499 2.91 -23.06 -18.08
CA ARG A 499 4.24 -22.51 -17.89
C ARG A 499 5.18 -23.60 -17.39
N ARG A 500 6.39 -23.67 -17.96
CA ARG A 500 7.41 -24.61 -17.48
C ARG A 500 7.87 -24.25 -16.05
N PRO A 501 8.30 -25.21 -15.20
CA PRO A 501 8.44 -26.64 -15.55
C PRO A 501 7.12 -27.42 -15.54
N ALA A 502 6.11 -27.05 -14.74
CA ALA A 502 4.90 -27.87 -14.56
C ALA A 502 3.63 -27.07 -14.16
N ASP A 503 3.67 -25.76 -14.24
CA ASP A 503 2.50 -24.94 -13.87
C ASP A 503 1.42 -25.04 -14.95
N SER A 504 0.17 -25.23 -14.50
CA SER A 504 -1.02 -25.24 -15.35
C SER A 504 -2.15 -24.49 -14.66
N PHE A 505 -2.65 -23.43 -15.27
CA PHE A 505 -3.70 -22.57 -14.74
C PHE A 505 -4.93 -22.63 -15.64
N GLU A 506 -6.09 -23.01 -15.10
CA GLU A 506 -7.35 -22.93 -15.85
C GLU A 506 -7.64 -21.47 -16.21
N LEU A 507 -7.96 -21.21 -17.48
CA LEU A 507 -8.38 -19.93 -18.00
C LEU A 507 -9.90 -19.85 -18.01
N ARG A 508 -10.48 -19.02 -17.17
CA ARG A 508 -11.93 -18.81 -17.08
C ARG A 508 -12.30 -17.57 -17.86
N PRO A 509 -13.26 -17.66 -18.81
CA PRO A 509 -13.68 -16.51 -19.58
C PRO A 509 -14.30 -15.45 -18.66
N VAL A 510 -13.94 -14.19 -18.87
CA VAL A 510 -14.43 -13.01 -18.12
C VAL A 510 -15.34 -12.14 -18.99
N TYR A 511 -14.93 -11.91 -20.23
CA TYR A 511 -15.72 -11.33 -21.32
C TYR A 511 -15.10 -11.75 -22.68
N ALA A 512 -15.55 -11.22 -23.80
CA ALA A 512 -15.06 -11.63 -25.11
C ALA A 512 -13.54 -11.45 -25.24
N ASP A 513 -12.83 -12.50 -25.65
CA ASP A 513 -11.37 -12.57 -25.79
C ASP A 513 -10.57 -12.31 -24.50
N ASP A 514 -11.22 -12.29 -23.32
CA ASP A 514 -10.56 -12.08 -22.03
C ASP A 514 -10.78 -13.24 -21.08
N PHE A 515 -9.70 -13.63 -20.38
CA PHE A 515 -9.68 -14.80 -19.50
C PHE A 515 -8.92 -14.51 -18.21
N GLN A 516 -9.51 -14.88 -17.08
CA GLN A 516 -8.86 -14.91 -15.77
C GLN A 516 -8.06 -16.20 -15.63
N ALA A 517 -6.77 -16.10 -15.39
CA ALA A 517 -5.94 -17.24 -15.03
C ALA A 517 -6.13 -17.65 -13.57
N GLY A 518 -6.20 -18.95 -13.29
CA GLY A 518 -6.29 -19.51 -11.95
C GLY A 518 -5.10 -19.11 -11.08
N GLY A 519 -5.21 -19.36 -9.76
CA GLY A 519 -4.13 -19.06 -8.81
C GLY A 519 -3.83 -17.58 -8.60
N GLY A 520 -4.69 -16.67 -9.08
CA GLY A 520 -4.47 -15.22 -8.94
C GLY A 520 -3.37 -14.67 -9.83
N LEU A 521 -2.96 -15.42 -10.87
CA LEU A 521 -1.86 -15.04 -11.76
C LEU A 521 -2.15 -13.76 -12.54
N GLY A 522 -3.42 -13.51 -12.91
CA GLY A 522 -3.83 -12.32 -13.64
C GLY A 522 -4.85 -12.59 -14.74
N THR A 523 -5.03 -11.64 -15.66
CA THR A 523 -5.93 -11.76 -16.81
C THR A 523 -5.16 -11.71 -18.14
N LEU A 524 -5.67 -12.41 -19.14
CA LEU A 524 -5.16 -12.44 -20.50
C LEU A 524 -6.22 -11.90 -21.43
N ARG A 525 -5.94 -10.77 -22.08
CA ARG A 525 -6.78 -10.22 -23.12
C ARG A 525 -6.16 -10.51 -24.48
N PHE A 526 -6.77 -11.44 -25.23
CA PHE A 526 -6.30 -11.83 -26.55
C PHE A 526 -6.58 -10.76 -27.60
N ALA A 527 -5.65 -10.63 -28.52
CA ALA A 527 -5.74 -9.74 -29.67
C ALA A 527 -5.96 -10.56 -30.93
N ARG A 528 -6.78 -10.01 -31.84
CA ARG A 528 -7.03 -10.60 -33.16
C ARG A 528 -6.46 -9.69 -34.26
N ASP A 529 -5.97 -10.31 -35.34
CA ASP A 529 -5.57 -9.60 -36.54
C ASP A 529 -6.78 -9.15 -37.37
N ALA A 530 -6.52 -8.50 -38.50
CA ALA A 530 -7.56 -8.01 -39.41
C ALA A 530 -8.44 -9.13 -40.03
N GLN A 531 -7.98 -10.39 -39.99
CA GLN A 531 -8.69 -11.58 -40.42
C GLN A 531 -9.45 -12.27 -39.28
N GLY A 532 -9.44 -11.68 -38.08
CA GLY A 532 -10.12 -12.22 -36.89
C GLY A 532 -9.38 -13.36 -36.20
N LYS A 533 -8.14 -13.69 -36.62
CA LYS A 533 -7.33 -14.73 -36.01
C LYS A 533 -6.58 -14.23 -34.77
N VAL A 534 -6.58 -15.01 -33.68
CA VAL A 534 -5.80 -14.69 -32.50
C VAL A 534 -4.29 -14.69 -32.83
N ASN A 535 -3.62 -13.57 -32.61
CA ASN A 535 -2.20 -13.36 -32.92
C ASN A 535 -1.33 -13.07 -31.68
N GLY A 536 -1.94 -12.84 -30.50
CA GLY A 536 -1.23 -12.56 -29.26
C GLY A 536 -2.20 -12.30 -28.11
N PHE A 537 -1.66 -11.89 -26.98
CA PHE A 537 -2.45 -11.39 -25.86
C PHE A 537 -1.66 -10.35 -25.04
N SER A 538 -2.37 -9.53 -24.31
CA SER A 538 -1.86 -8.67 -23.25
C SER A 538 -2.11 -9.32 -21.90
N PHE A 539 -1.08 -9.37 -21.03
CA PHE A 539 -1.17 -9.90 -19.67
C PHE A 539 -1.30 -8.75 -18.67
N PHE A 540 -2.25 -8.88 -17.73
CA PHE A 540 -2.50 -7.94 -16.64
C PHE A 540 -2.42 -8.68 -15.31
N ALA A 541 -1.52 -8.24 -14.42
CA ALA A 541 -1.29 -8.88 -13.11
C ALA A 541 -1.13 -7.81 -12.02
N GLY A 542 -2.23 -7.31 -11.50
CA GLY A 542 -2.25 -6.32 -10.44
C GLY A 542 -1.51 -5.02 -10.80
N ARG A 543 -0.22 -4.93 -10.43
CA ARG A 543 0.64 -3.76 -10.68
C ARG A 543 1.46 -3.86 -11.96
N VAL A 544 1.17 -4.83 -12.79
CA VAL A 544 1.79 -5.06 -14.11
C VAL A 544 0.69 -5.02 -15.15
N LEU A 545 0.72 -4.00 -15.99
CA LEU A 545 -0.29 -3.79 -17.00
C LEU A 545 0.29 -4.04 -18.39
N ASN A 546 -0.49 -4.74 -19.24
CA ASN A 546 -0.27 -4.83 -20.67
C ASN A 546 1.12 -5.38 -21.07
N VAL A 547 1.60 -6.46 -20.42
CA VAL A 547 2.78 -7.20 -20.94
C VAL A 547 2.35 -7.98 -22.17
N ARG A 548 3.01 -7.73 -23.29
CA ARG A 548 2.60 -8.29 -24.58
C ARG A 548 3.23 -9.64 -24.84
N TYR A 549 2.40 -10.56 -25.34
CA TYR A 549 2.77 -11.88 -25.82
C TYR A 549 2.33 -12.03 -27.27
N LYS A 550 3.23 -12.46 -28.14
CA LYS A 550 2.96 -12.75 -29.55
C LYS A 550 2.83 -14.26 -29.73
N ARG A 551 1.89 -14.68 -30.57
CA ARG A 551 1.79 -16.08 -30.97
C ARG A 551 3.00 -16.46 -31.80
N VAL A 552 3.69 -17.51 -31.45
CA VAL A 552 4.91 -17.98 -32.11
C VAL A 552 4.75 -19.44 -32.58
N ALA A 553 5.58 -19.86 -33.52
CA ALA A 553 5.62 -21.27 -33.92
C ALA A 553 6.04 -22.13 -32.71
N PRO A 554 5.51 -23.35 -32.56
CA PRO A 554 6.04 -24.30 -31.59
C PRO A 554 7.54 -24.47 -31.81
N ALA A 555 8.32 -24.50 -30.70
CA ALA A 555 9.73 -24.85 -30.83
C ALA A 555 9.85 -26.23 -31.49
N ALA A 556 10.71 -26.36 -32.51
CA ALA A 556 11.01 -27.67 -33.06
C ALA A 556 11.43 -28.60 -31.92
N ALA A 557 10.80 -29.76 -31.83
CA ALA A 557 11.19 -30.78 -30.86
C ALA A 557 12.68 -31.09 -31.08
N ARG A 558 13.52 -30.80 -30.09
CA ARG A 558 14.91 -31.20 -30.06
C ARG A 558 15.01 -32.61 -29.47
#